data_aa2c69eb6e539c50ffa2cb563cfeb092
#
_entry.id   aa2c69eb6e539c50ffa2cb563cfeb092
#
_cell.length_a   1.000
_cell.length_b   1.000
_cell.length_c   1.000
_cell.angle_alpha   90.00
_cell.angle_beta   90.00
_cell.angle_gamma   90.00
#
_symmetry.space_group_name_H-M   'P 1'
#
loop_
_entity.id
_entity.type
_entity.pdbx_description
1 polymer ?
#
loop_
_entity_poly.entity_id
_entity_poly.type
_entity_poly.pdbx_seq_one_letter_code
_entity_poly.pdbx_strand_id
1 'polypeptide(L)'
;MRYALPAIAITAAIGTAAIGAPQMGAPSKELKAAVAATTRTPANVARDRYRNPAQTLAFFGVKPNHTVVELWPGGGWYTEILAPYLKQGGGTLWAAAPWPNGVRGVQNLQAKDGALYGAVKLAAFPVWDAAEPKVPDNSADVVLTFRNVHNWRMGYQRPDQQDYAATAFKQAYAMLKPGGILGVVDHRLPESASAERERTSGYIKASTIKRLAAEAGFKLVGESNVNANPKDTADWPKGVWTLPPSYAEKDVDRAKYEAIGESDRMTLKFQKPR
;
A
#
# COMPACT_ATOMS: atom_id res chain seq x y z
N MET A 1 -70.41 28.26 -1.65
CA MET A 1 -69.42 27.91 -0.62
C MET A 1 -68.38 26.99 -1.21
N ARG A 2 -67.15 27.48 -1.40
CA ARG A 2 -66.00 26.68 -1.94
C ARG A 2 -65.09 26.43 -0.76
N TYR A 3 -64.90 25.17 -0.38
CA TYR A 3 -63.98 24.77 0.66
C TYR A 3 -62.61 24.58 0.02
N ALA A 4 -61.61 25.34 0.48
CA ALA A 4 -60.19 25.15 0.13
C ALA A 4 -59.57 24.19 1.16
N LEU A 5 -58.90 23.10 0.69
CA LEU A 5 -58.10 22.18 1.51
C LEU A 5 -56.66 22.70 1.58
N PRO A 6 -56.01 22.68 2.75
CA PRO A 6 -54.60 23.06 2.85
C PRO A 6 -53.69 21.93 2.37
N ALA A 7 -52.73 22.25 1.52
CA ALA A 7 -51.63 21.34 1.11
C ALA A 7 -50.59 21.28 2.23
N ILE A 8 -50.36 20.08 2.78
CA ILE A 8 -49.28 19.82 3.73
C ILE A 8 -48.02 19.48 2.92
N ALA A 9 -47.04 20.37 2.93
CA ALA A 9 -45.70 20.11 2.37
C ALA A 9 -44.88 19.30 3.37
N ILE A 10 -44.57 18.04 3.06
CA ILE A 10 -43.65 17.20 3.83
C ILE A 10 -42.24 17.49 3.32
N THR A 11 -41.45 18.21 4.07
CA THR A 11 -40.04 18.44 3.82
C THR A 11 -39.26 17.22 4.36
N ALA A 12 -38.83 16.34 3.48
CA ALA A 12 -37.90 15.26 3.84
C ALA A 12 -36.50 15.83 4.01
N ALA A 13 -36.00 15.92 5.24
CA ALA A 13 -34.64 16.23 5.56
C ALA A 13 -33.76 15.00 5.26
N ILE A 14 -33.02 15.04 4.15
CA ILE A 14 -31.96 14.04 3.86
C ILE A 14 -30.79 14.37 4.74
N GLY A 15 -30.67 13.69 5.87
CA GLY A 15 -29.51 13.74 6.73
C GLY A 15 -28.31 13.05 6.04
N THR A 16 -27.38 13.81 5.50
CA THR A 16 -26.05 13.29 5.12
C THR A 16 -25.29 12.95 6.39
N ALA A 17 -25.24 11.66 6.74
CA ALA A 17 -24.33 11.18 7.78
C ALA A 17 -22.90 11.44 7.29
N ALA A 18 -22.23 12.42 7.89
CA ALA A 18 -20.79 12.61 7.74
C ALA A 18 -20.11 11.34 8.29
N ILE A 19 -19.52 10.54 7.40
CA ILE A 19 -18.61 9.44 7.81
C ILE A 19 -17.43 10.12 8.50
N GLY A 20 -17.41 10.10 9.83
CA GLY A 20 -16.31 10.63 10.62
C GLY A 20 -15.00 10.00 10.13
N ALA A 21 -13.97 10.84 9.91
CA ALA A 21 -12.64 10.34 9.52
C ALA A 21 -12.22 9.26 10.51
N PRO A 22 -11.77 8.08 10.05
CA PRO A 22 -11.37 7.00 10.94
C PRO A 22 -10.22 7.49 11.81
N GLN A 23 -10.44 7.48 13.13
CA GLN A 23 -9.46 7.92 14.11
C GLN A 23 -8.25 6.98 14.00
N MET A 24 -7.09 7.51 13.61
CA MET A 24 -5.85 6.74 13.55
C MET A 24 -5.53 6.23 14.95
N GLY A 25 -5.61 4.91 15.17
CA GLY A 25 -5.11 4.31 16.40
C GLY A 25 -3.63 4.67 16.60
N ALA A 26 -3.23 5.03 17.82
CA ALA A 26 -1.82 5.24 18.12
C ALA A 26 -1.03 3.94 17.90
N PRO A 27 0.20 4.00 17.33
CA PRO A 27 1.05 2.83 17.20
C PRO A 27 1.33 2.19 18.57
N SER A 28 1.21 0.86 18.68
CA SER A 28 1.52 0.14 19.91
C SER A 28 3.00 0.26 20.28
N LYS A 29 3.32 -0.05 21.56
CA LYS A 29 4.70 -0.03 22.04
C LYS A 29 5.58 -1.03 21.29
N GLU A 30 5.04 -2.21 21.00
CA GLU A 30 5.72 -3.30 20.27
C GLU A 30 6.00 -2.89 18.82
N LEU A 31 5.04 -2.24 18.15
CA LEU A 31 5.22 -1.74 16.79
C LEU A 31 6.28 -0.64 16.74
N LYS A 32 6.27 0.29 17.69
CA LYS A 32 7.32 1.32 17.80
C LYS A 32 8.69 0.71 18.03
N ALA A 33 8.78 -0.32 18.88
CA ALA A 33 10.02 -1.05 19.12
C ALA A 33 10.53 -1.76 17.86
N ALA A 34 9.66 -2.40 17.08
CA ALA A 34 10.03 -3.03 15.82
C ALA A 34 10.54 -2.01 14.77
N VAL A 35 9.94 -0.82 14.72
CA VAL A 35 10.41 0.28 13.85
C VAL A 35 11.76 0.82 14.31
N ALA A 36 12.01 0.91 15.61
CA ALA A 36 13.27 1.41 16.18
C ALA A 36 14.36 0.33 16.33
N ALA A 37 14.12 -0.90 15.84
CA ALA A 37 15.05 -2.00 16.01
C ALA A 37 16.40 -1.74 15.33
N THR A 38 17.50 -1.96 16.05
CA THR A 38 18.89 -1.78 15.56
C THR A 38 19.30 -2.82 14.52
N THR A 39 18.51 -3.88 14.36
CA THR A 39 18.71 -4.91 13.32
C THR A 39 18.30 -4.43 11.92
N ARG A 40 17.58 -3.31 11.82
CA ARG A 40 17.21 -2.69 10.54
C ARG A 40 18.41 -2.06 9.85
N THR A 41 18.43 -2.14 8.53
CA THR A 41 19.45 -1.53 7.69
C THR A 41 19.46 0.00 7.89
N PRO A 42 20.59 0.64 8.24
CA PRO A 42 20.62 2.09 8.52
C PRO A 42 20.09 2.97 7.38
N ALA A 43 20.38 2.60 6.13
CA ALA A 43 19.85 3.30 4.96
C ALA A 43 18.32 3.20 4.85
N ASN A 44 17.70 2.13 5.37
CA ASN A 44 16.26 2.00 5.47
C ASN A 44 15.68 2.86 6.60
N VAL A 45 16.33 2.88 7.76
CA VAL A 45 15.93 3.71 8.92
C VAL A 45 15.97 5.20 8.57
N ALA A 46 17.00 5.67 7.83
CA ALA A 46 17.10 7.06 7.40
C ALA A 46 15.88 7.55 6.58
N ARG A 47 15.12 6.64 5.99
CA ARG A 47 13.93 6.93 5.17
C ARG A 47 12.62 6.92 5.97
N ASP A 48 12.63 6.53 7.25
CA ASP A 48 11.44 6.49 8.10
C ASP A 48 10.74 7.85 8.18
N ARG A 49 11.53 8.95 8.19
CA ARG A 49 11.03 10.34 8.19
C ARG A 49 10.10 10.67 7.01
N TYR A 50 10.20 9.93 5.90
CA TYR A 50 9.34 10.09 4.73
C TYR A 50 8.21 9.07 4.65
N ARG A 51 8.29 7.98 5.44
CA ARG A 51 7.44 6.80 5.28
C ARG A 51 6.58 6.50 6.49
N ASN A 52 6.84 7.17 7.62
CA ASN A 52 6.05 7.08 8.85
C ASN A 52 5.58 5.65 9.19
N PRO A 53 6.50 4.64 9.25
CA PRO A 53 6.12 3.23 9.25
C PRO A 53 5.22 2.84 10.41
N ALA A 54 5.47 3.34 11.62
CA ALA A 54 4.67 3.02 12.79
C ALA A 54 3.22 3.49 12.63
N GLN A 55 3.02 4.74 12.18
CA GLN A 55 1.71 5.34 11.96
C GLN A 55 0.98 4.66 10.79
N THR A 56 1.70 4.35 9.71
CA THR A 56 1.16 3.69 8.53
C THR A 56 0.64 2.28 8.85
N LEU A 57 1.44 1.47 9.56
CA LEU A 57 1.04 0.12 9.95
C LEU A 57 -0.07 0.11 11.00
N ALA A 58 -0.07 1.08 11.95
CA ALA A 58 -1.16 1.26 12.90
C ALA A 58 -2.47 1.67 12.21
N PHE A 59 -2.41 2.56 11.21
CA PHE A 59 -3.59 2.95 10.41
C PHE A 59 -4.19 1.74 9.69
N PHE A 60 -3.38 0.84 9.14
CA PHE A 60 -3.86 -0.40 8.54
C PHE A 60 -4.36 -1.41 9.57
N GLY A 61 -4.09 -1.21 10.86
CA GLY A 61 -4.52 -2.08 11.94
C GLY A 61 -3.73 -3.38 12.02
N VAL A 62 -2.45 -3.36 11.64
CA VAL A 62 -1.56 -4.52 11.75
C VAL A 62 -1.33 -4.87 13.22
N LYS A 63 -1.54 -6.14 13.57
CA LYS A 63 -1.33 -6.68 14.93
C LYS A 63 -0.26 -7.77 14.92
N PRO A 64 0.44 -8.01 16.02
CA PRO A 64 1.56 -8.95 16.05
C PRO A 64 1.16 -10.41 15.85
N ASN A 65 -0.11 -10.76 16.08
CA ASN A 65 -0.66 -12.11 15.88
C ASN A 65 -1.36 -12.32 14.52
N HIS A 66 -1.29 -11.33 13.61
CA HIS A 66 -1.92 -11.43 12.29
C HIS A 66 -1.11 -12.29 11.31
N THR A 67 -1.82 -12.87 10.34
CA THR A 67 -1.22 -13.29 9.08
C THR A 67 -1.21 -12.09 8.14
N VAL A 68 -0.01 -11.61 7.81
CA VAL A 68 0.21 -10.45 6.93
C VAL A 68 0.85 -10.89 5.63
N VAL A 69 0.40 -10.34 4.51
CA VAL A 69 1.04 -10.50 3.20
C VAL A 69 1.61 -9.15 2.77
N GLU A 70 2.91 -9.10 2.53
CA GLU A 70 3.58 -7.96 1.90
C GLU A 70 3.72 -8.24 0.40
N LEU A 71 3.02 -7.46 -0.42
CA LEU A 71 3.11 -7.58 -1.87
C LEU A 71 4.28 -6.75 -2.39
N TRP A 72 5.16 -7.40 -3.18
CA TRP A 72 6.33 -6.79 -3.78
C TRP A 72 7.24 -6.08 -2.78
N PRO A 73 7.81 -6.82 -1.81
CA PRO A 73 8.66 -6.27 -0.75
C PRO A 73 9.93 -5.58 -1.28
N GLY A 74 10.34 -5.86 -2.53
CA GLY A 74 11.59 -5.37 -3.11
C GLY A 74 12.80 -5.80 -2.27
N GLY A 75 13.60 -4.85 -1.79
CA GLY A 75 14.72 -5.12 -0.88
C GLY A 75 14.33 -5.37 0.57
N GLY A 76 13.03 -5.49 0.90
CA GLY A 76 12.56 -5.84 2.24
C GLY A 76 12.44 -4.68 3.24
N TRP A 77 12.21 -3.46 2.76
CA TRP A 77 12.14 -2.29 3.66
C TRP A 77 11.10 -2.44 4.78
N TYR A 78 9.87 -2.85 4.44
CA TYR A 78 8.84 -3.16 5.45
C TYR A 78 9.02 -4.56 6.04
N THR A 79 9.59 -5.51 5.31
CA THR A 79 9.92 -6.85 5.81
C THR A 79 10.81 -6.77 7.06
N GLU A 80 11.79 -5.83 7.10
CA GLU A 80 12.66 -5.60 8.26
C GLU A 80 11.89 -5.18 9.52
N ILE A 81 10.69 -4.62 9.37
CA ILE A 81 9.80 -4.24 10.48
C ILE A 81 8.79 -5.36 10.77
N LEU A 82 8.13 -5.86 9.73
CA LEU A 82 7.02 -6.80 9.85
C LEU A 82 7.47 -8.18 10.36
N ALA A 83 8.61 -8.69 9.88
CA ALA A 83 9.07 -10.03 10.25
C ALA A 83 9.33 -10.15 11.77
N PRO A 84 10.15 -9.31 12.42
CA PRO A 84 10.35 -9.39 13.86
C PRO A 84 9.09 -9.06 14.66
N TYR A 85 8.26 -8.10 14.20
CA TYR A 85 7.02 -7.72 14.88
C TYR A 85 6.02 -8.87 14.93
N LEU A 86 5.78 -9.53 13.80
CA LEU A 86 4.84 -10.64 13.72
C LEU A 86 5.37 -11.89 14.43
N LYS A 87 6.66 -12.19 14.28
CA LYS A 87 7.30 -13.32 14.97
C LYS A 87 7.12 -13.23 16.49
N GLN A 88 7.30 -12.03 17.04
CA GLN A 88 7.18 -11.78 18.48
C GLN A 88 5.75 -12.05 19.02
N GLY A 89 4.72 -11.83 18.19
CA GLY A 89 3.32 -12.04 18.55
C GLY A 89 2.70 -13.36 18.07
N GLY A 90 3.50 -14.26 17.49
CA GLY A 90 3.01 -15.53 16.93
C GLY A 90 2.29 -15.40 15.59
N GLY A 91 2.41 -14.25 14.91
CA GLY A 91 1.86 -14.03 13.59
C GLY A 91 2.70 -14.64 12.47
N THR A 92 2.24 -14.50 11.25
CA THR A 92 2.88 -15.01 10.04
C THR A 92 3.09 -13.88 9.02
N LEU A 93 4.28 -13.81 8.42
CA LEU A 93 4.55 -12.95 7.27
C LEU A 93 4.70 -13.78 6.01
N TRP A 94 3.97 -13.38 4.97
CA TRP A 94 4.19 -13.79 3.59
C TRP A 94 4.78 -12.63 2.80
N ALA A 95 5.83 -12.91 2.04
CA ALA A 95 6.41 -12.01 1.05
C ALA A 95 6.05 -12.54 -0.34
N ALA A 96 5.19 -11.83 -1.06
CA ALA A 96 4.65 -12.28 -2.34
C ALA A 96 5.05 -11.31 -3.47
N ALA A 97 5.72 -11.82 -4.52
CA ALA A 97 6.27 -11.01 -5.60
C ALA A 97 6.43 -11.86 -6.88
N PRO A 98 6.77 -11.24 -8.04
CA PRO A 98 7.00 -11.99 -9.27
C PRO A 98 7.98 -13.14 -9.07
N TRP A 99 7.52 -14.35 -9.35
CA TRP A 99 8.25 -15.57 -9.04
C TRP A 99 9.21 -15.98 -10.17
N PRO A 100 10.40 -16.52 -9.83
CA PRO A 100 11.02 -16.61 -8.49
C PRO A 100 11.86 -15.38 -8.12
N ASN A 101 12.10 -14.48 -9.04
CA ASN A 101 13.12 -13.42 -8.89
C ASN A 101 12.66 -12.25 -7.98
N GLY A 102 11.37 -11.94 -7.93
CA GLY A 102 10.85 -10.81 -7.15
C GLY A 102 10.98 -10.98 -5.62
N VAL A 103 11.14 -12.22 -5.14
CA VAL A 103 11.34 -12.51 -3.71
C VAL A 103 12.81 -12.53 -3.27
N ARG A 104 13.74 -12.34 -4.20
CA ARG A 104 15.20 -12.43 -3.93
C ARG A 104 15.68 -11.48 -2.84
N GLY A 105 15.07 -10.28 -2.73
CA GLY A 105 15.41 -9.35 -1.64
C GLY A 105 15.12 -9.94 -0.26
N VAL A 106 14.02 -10.65 -0.09
CA VAL A 106 13.68 -11.33 1.16
C VAL A 106 14.54 -12.57 1.40
N GLN A 107 14.87 -13.33 0.36
CA GLN A 107 15.83 -14.45 0.45
C GLN A 107 17.20 -13.97 0.94
N ASN A 108 17.65 -12.80 0.50
CA ASN A 108 18.90 -12.19 0.98
C ASN A 108 18.80 -11.83 2.49
N LEU A 109 17.67 -11.34 2.95
CA LEU A 109 17.42 -11.11 4.39
C LEU A 109 17.43 -12.42 5.17
N GLN A 110 16.81 -13.48 4.66
CA GLN A 110 16.81 -14.82 5.26
C GLN A 110 18.24 -15.39 5.37
N ALA A 111 19.03 -15.23 4.33
CA ALA A 111 20.43 -15.65 4.33
C ALA A 111 21.30 -14.84 5.29
N LYS A 112 21.03 -13.53 5.43
CA LYS A 112 21.75 -12.63 6.33
C LYS A 112 21.43 -12.90 7.81
N ASP A 113 20.19 -13.15 8.14
CA ASP A 113 19.73 -13.42 9.51
C ASP A 113 18.51 -14.36 9.51
N GLY A 114 18.79 -15.66 9.51
CA GLY A 114 17.77 -16.69 9.54
C GLY A 114 16.95 -16.69 10.84
N ALA A 115 17.53 -16.19 11.93
CA ALA A 115 16.80 -16.08 13.20
C ALA A 115 15.67 -15.04 13.10
N LEU A 116 15.89 -13.93 12.41
CA LEU A 116 14.87 -12.88 12.23
C LEU A 116 13.92 -13.19 11.07
N TYR A 117 14.44 -13.60 9.92
CA TYR A 117 13.68 -13.65 8.67
C TYR A 117 13.37 -15.04 8.16
N GLY A 118 13.97 -16.10 8.74
CA GLY A 118 13.84 -17.47 8.23
C GLY A 118 12.39 -18.00 8.22
N ALA A 119 11.51 -17.47 9.10
CA ALA A 119 10.11 -17.84 9.14
C ALA A 119 9.21 -17.10 8.11
N VAL A 120 9.76 -16.13 7.35
CA VAL A 120 9.02 -15.44 6.30
C VAL A 120 8.73 -16.42 5.17
N LYS A 121 7.46 -16.58 4.83
CA LYS A 121 7.02 -17.45 3.74
C LYS A 121 7.08 -16.70 2.42
N LEU A 122 7.49 -17.38 1.36
CA LEU A 122 7.62 -16.80 0.03
C LEU A 122 6.52 -17.30 -0.89
N ALA A 123 5.97 -16.42 -1.73
CA ALA A 123 4.93 -16.75 -2.69
C ALA A 123 5.05 -15.92 -3.97
N ALA A 124 4.43 -16.41 -5.05
CA ALA A 124 4.24 -15.65 -6.28
C ALA A 124 3.14 -14.58 -6.10
N PHE A 125 3.34 -13.43 -6.75
CA PHE A 125 2.29 -12.43 -6.92
C PHE A 125 2.64 -11.43 -8.05
N PRO A 126 1.74 -11.20 -9.02
CA PRO A 126 0.55 -12.02 -9.25
C PRO A 126 0.92 -13.46 -9.58
N VAL A 127 0.03 -14.41 -9.29
CA VAL A 127 0.15 -15.80 -9.71
C VAL A 127 -0.30 -15.87 -11.17
N TRP A 128 0.58 -16.34 -12.04
CA TRP A 128 0.29 -16.53 -13.46
C TRP A 128 0.20 -18.00 -13.86
N ASP A 129 0.88 -18.87 -13.13
CA ASP A 129 0.86 -20.31 -13.32
C ASP A 129 0.36 -21.00 -12.04
N ALA A 130 -0.50 -22.00 -12.19
CA ALA A 130 -1.03 -22.77 -11.06
C ALA A 130 0.04 -23.54 -10.27
N ALA A 131 1.20 -23.81 -10.89
CA ALA A 131 2.34 -24.45 -10.24
C ALA A 131 3.15 -23.51 -9.33
N GLU A 132 2.96 -22.17 -9.44
CA GLU A 132 3.65 -21.21 -8.60
C GLU A 132 3.17 -21.29 -7.15
N PRO A 133 4.09 -21.12 -6.16
CA PRO A 133 3.70 -21.09 -4.75
C PRO A 133 2.80 -19.87 -4.49
N LYS A 134 1.64 -20.08 -3.89
CA LYS A 134 0.67 -19.01 -3.62
C LYS A 134 0.34 -18.87 -2.15
N VAL A 135 -0.05 -17.66 -1.76
CA VAL A 135 -0.72 -17.44 -0.48
C VAL A 135 -2.08 -18.12 -0.52
N PRO A 136 -2.46 -18.93 0.48
CA PRO A 136 -3.78 -19.58 0.47
C PRO A 136 -4.92 -18.55 0.51
N ASP A 137 -6.01 -18.85 -0.18
CA ASP A 137 -7.20 -18.03 -0.17
C ASP A 137 -7.80 -17.92 1.23
N ASN A 138 -8.40 -16.79 1.57
CA ASN A 138 -9.04 -16.50 2.85
C ASN A 138 -8.15 -16.78 4.09
N SER A 139 -6.82 -16.60 3.96
CA SER A 139 -5.86 -16.89 5.03
C SER A 139 -5.26 -15.64 5.69
N ALA A 140 -5.21 -14.51 4.97
CA ALA A 140 -4.59 -13.29 5.45
C ALA A 140 -5.57 -12.40 6.24
N ASP A 141 -5.09 -11.82 7.34
CA ASP A 141 -5.80 -10.77 8.07
C ASP A 141 -5.56 -9.40 7.42
N VAL A 142 -4.33 -9.18 6.90
CA VAL A 142 -3.93 -7.94 6.25
C VAL A 142 -3.06 -8.24 5.03
N VAL A 143 -3.37 -7.59 3.90
CA VAL A 143 -2.52 -7.54 2.71
C VAL A 143 -2.03 -6.10 2.55
N LEU A 144 -0.74 -5.92 2.34
CA LEU A 144 -0.07 -4.61 2.24
C LEU A 144 0.64 -4.46 0.91
N THR A 145 0.53 -3.29 0.31
CA THR A 145 1.34 -2.92 -0.85
C THR A 145 1.84 -1.49 -0.73
N PHE A 146 3.12 -1.29 -1.02
CA PHE A 146 3.80 -0.02 -0.86
C PHE A 146 4.50 0.39 -2.14
N ARG A 147 3.88 1.30 -2.90
CA ARG A 147 4.42 1.87 -4.15
C ARG A 147 4.57 0.83 -5.27
N ASN A 148 3.50 0.05 -5.50
CA ASN A 148 3.52 -0.99 -6.51
C ASN A 148 2.33 -0.93 -7.47
N VAL A 149 1.19 -0.32 -7.08
CA VAL A 149 -0.02 -0.31 -7.94
C VAL A 149 0.27 0.40 -9.26
N HIS A 150 1.04 1.50 -9.24
CA HIS A 150 1.49 2.17 -10.47
C HIS A 150 2.31 1.24 -11.37
N ASN A 151 3.16 0.36 -10.81
CA ASN A 151 3.93 -0.62 -11.57
C ASN A 151 3.01 -1.65 -12.25
N TRP A 152 1.99 -2.14 -11.55
CA TRP A 152 1.00 -3.06 -12.12
C TRP A 152 0.20 -2.39 -13.24
N ARG A 153 -0.15 -1.12 -13.07
CA ARG A 153 -0.82 -0.28 -14.04
C ARG A 153 0.02 -0.04 -15.30
N MET A 154 1.33 0.09 -15.14
CA MET A 154 2.30 0.26 -16.21
C MET A 154 2.69 -1.06 -16.90
N GLY A 155 2.20 -2.20 -16.42
CA GLY A 155 2.58 -3.51 -16.95
C GLY A 155 4.03 -3.92 -16.60
N TYR A 156 4.62 -3.32 -15.56
CA TYR A 156 6.01 -3.60 -15.18
C TYR A 156 6.20 -5.08 -14.86
N GLN A 157 7.29 -5.66 -15.33
CA GLN A 157 7.65 -7.08 -15.24
C GLN A 157 6.79 -8.04 -16.11
N ARG A 158 5.90 -7.52 -16.95
CA ARG A 158 5.25 -8.32 -17.99
C ARG A 158 5.94 -8.12 -19.34
N PRO A 159 6.19 -9.20 -20.10
CA PRO A 159 6.79 -9.09 -21.44
C PRO A 159 5.96 -8.25 -22.40
N ASP A 160 4.63 -8.32 -22.26
CA ASP A 160 3.66 -7.60 -23.09
C ASP A 160 3.35 -6.18 -22.60
N GLN A 161 3.91 -5.77 -21.44
CA GLN A 161 3.67 -4.48 -20.78
C GLN A 161 2.19 -4.12 -20.59
N GLN A 162 1.31 -5.14 -20.55
CA GLN A 162 -0.12 -4.94 -20.34
C GLN A 162 -0.43 -4.65 -18.87
N ASP A 163 -1.35 -3.71 -18.65
CA ASP A 163 -1.90 -3.41 -17.34
C ASP A 163 -2.56 -4.64 -16.72
N TYR A 164 -2.14 -4.99 -15.52
CA TYR A 164 -2.69 -6.13 -14.76
C TYR A 164 -3.13 -5.75 -13.34
N ALA A 165 -3.28 -4.46 -13.07
CA ALA A 165 -3.67 -4.00 -11.75
C ALA A 165 -5.02 -4.60 -11.30
N ALA A 166 -5.99 -4.74 -12.19
CA ALA A 166 -7.27 -5.39 -11.86
C ALA A 166 -7.09 -6.85 -11.41
N THR A 167 -6.21 -7.62 -12.08
CA THR A 167 -5.87 -9.00 -11.69
C THR A 167 -5.20 -9.02 -10.32
N ALA A 168 -4.26 -8.10 -10.06
CA ALA A 168 -3.57 -7.98 -8.79
C ALA A 168 -4.57 -7.70 -7.63
N PHE A 169 -5.52 -6.78 -7.83
CA PHE A 169 -6.54 -6.49 -6.80
C PHE A 169 -7.46 -7.69 -6.54
N LYS A 170 -7.88 -8.43 -7.59
CA LYS A 170 -8.68 -9.66 -7.45
C LYS A 170 -7.94 -10.74 -6.65
N GLN A 171 -6.64 -10.94 -6.93
CA GLN A 171 -5.83 -11.91 -6.19
C GLN A 171 -5.59 -11.47 -4.74
N ALA A 172 -5.35 -10.17 -4.49
CA ALA A 172 -5.26 -9.64 -3.13
C ALA A 172 -6.57 -9.83 -2.36
N TYR A 173 -7.73 -9.69 -3.03
CA TYR A 173 -9.03 -9.97 -2.43
C TYR A 173 -9.20 -11.44 -2.06
N ALA A 174 -8.77 -12.35 -2.92
CA ALA A 174 -8.86 -13.80 -2.67
C ALA A 174 -8.06 -14.22 -1.43
N MET A 175 -6.86 -13.67 -1.22
CA MET A 175 -5.99 -13.98 -0.07
C MET A 175 -6.62 -13.58 1.27
N LEU A 176 -7.42 -12.52 1.30
CA LEU A 176 -7.95 -11.96 2.54
C LEU A 176 -9.12 -12.76 3.10
N LYS A 177 -9.14 -12.94 4.41
CA LYS A 177 -10.31 -13.38 5.15
C LYS A 177 -11.47 -12.39 4.98
N PRO A 178 -12.75 -12.81 5.10
CA PRO A 178 -13.86 -11.88 5.28
C PRO A 178 -13.57 -10.92 6.45
N GLY A 179 -13.73 -9.62 6.23
CA GLY A 179 -13.36 -8.58 7.20
C GLY A 179 -11.88 -8.16 7.17
N GLY A 180 -11.03 -8.84 6.39
CA GLY A 180 -9.61 -8.55 6.26
C GLY A 180 -9.33 -7.21 5.56
N ILE A 181 -8.14 -6.67 5.74
CA ILE A 181 -7.73 -5.33 5.31
C ILE A 181 -6.73 -5.39 4.16
N LEU A 182 -6.98 -4.63 3.10
CA LEU A 182 -5.98 -4.25 2.11
C LEU A 182 -5.49 -2.84 2.42
N GLY A 183 -4.19 -2.70 2.73
CA GLY A 183 -3.49 -1.43 2.92
C GLY A 183 -2.69 -1.07 1.67
N VAL A 184 -2.96 0.11 1.11
CA VAL A 184 -2.29 0.62 -0.08
C VAL A 184 -1.63 1.95 0.21
N VAL A 185 -0.32 2.04 -0.03
CA VAL A 185 0.42 3.31 -0.11
C VAL A 185 0.98 3.43 -1.51
N ASP A 186 0.66 4.50 -2.22
CA ASP A 186 1.25 4.72 -3.55
C ASP A 186 1.46 6.21 -3.87
N HIS A 187 2.28 6.49 -4.88
CA HIS A 187 2.63 7.82 -5.36
C HIS A 187 1.40 8.51 -5.94
N ARG A 188 1.01 9.64 -5.35
CA ARG A 188 -0.24 10.32 -5.70
C ARG A 188 -0.08 11.22 -6.90
N LEU A 189 -0.84 10.91 -7.96
CA LEU A 189 -1.03 11.81 -9.09
C LEU A 189 -2.23 12.73 -8.83
N PRO A 190 -2.14 14.04 -9.12
CA PRO A 190 -3.30 14.92 -9.10
C PRO A 190 -4.43 14.39 -9.99
N GLU A 191 -5.68 14.49 -9.52
CA GLU A 191 -6.86 13.98 -10.27
C GLU A 191 -7.03 14.68 -11.63
N SER A 192 -6.58 15.92 -11.77
CA SER A 192 -6.60 16.70 -13.02
C SER A 192 -5.55 16.27 -14.06
N ALA A 193 -4.57 15.45 -13.68
CA ALA A 193 -3.54 15.00 -14.62
C ALA A 193 -4.12 14.08 -15.70
N SER A 194 -3.44 13.97 -16.84
CA SER A 194 -3.87 13.09 -17.93
C SER A 194 -3.78 11.61 -17.55
N ALA A 195 -4.58 10.77 -18.22
CA ALA A 195 -4.52 9.31 -18.04
C ALA A 195 -3.18 8.71 -18.51
N GLU A 196 -2.52 9.36 -19.48
CA GLU A 196 -1.21 8.96 -19.95
C GLU A 196 -0.14 9.06 -18.84
N ARG A 197 -0.19 10.10 -18.03
CA ARG A 197 0.74 10.26 -16.90
C ARG A 197 0.64 9.14 -15.88
N GLU A 198 -0.53 8.57 -15.65
CA GLU A 198 -0.67 7.37 -14.80
C GLU A 198 0.10 6.16 -15.34
N ARG A 199 0.31 6.11 -16.65
CA ARG A 199 0.95 4.98 -17.32
C ARG A 199 2.45 5.16 -17.55
N THR A 200 2.98 6.37 -17.33
CA THR A 200 4.37 6.70 -17.70
C THR A 200 5.17 7.33 -16.59
N SER A 201 4.53 7.94 -15.60
CA SER A 201 5.22 8.79 -14.61
C SER A 201 5.56 8.08 -13.28
N GLY A 202 5.07 6.86 -13.04
CA GLY A 202 5.20 6.20 -11.73
C GLY A 202 4.28 6.77 -10.65
N TYR A 203 3.40 7.71 -11.01
CA TYR A 203 2.33 8.21 -10.16
C TYR A 203 0.99 7.63 -10.58
N ILE A 204 0.05 7.48 -9.64
CA ILE A 204 -1.29 6.97 -9.89
C ILE A 204 -2.33 7.82 -9.17
N LYS A 205 -3.53 8.01 -9.75
CA LYS A 205 -4.63 8.73 -9.13
C LYS A 205 -5.27 7.92 -8.00
N ALA A 206 -5.69 8.60 -6.95
CA ALA A 206 -6.42 7.94 -5.87
C ALA A 206 -7.76 7.37 -6.38
N SER A 207 -8.45 8.05 -7.29
CA SER A 207 -9.68 7.57 -7.93
C SER A 207 -9.47 6.25 -8.69
N THR A 208 -8.33 6.08 -9.39
CA THR A 208 -7.99 4.84 -10.10
C THR A 208 -7.83 3.67 -9.11
N ILE A 209 -7.08 3.85 -8.02
CA ILE A 209 -6.93 2.79 -7.00
C ILE A 209 -8.28 2.45 -6.35
N LYS A 210 -9.08 3.46 -5.99
CA LYS A 210 -10.41 3.27 -5.40
C LYS A 210 -11.34 2.47 -6.31
N ARG A 211 -11.34 2.78 -7.62
CA ARG A 211 -12.12 2.06 -8.63
C ARG A 211 -11.65 0.60 -8.76
N LEU A 212 -10.34 0.34 -8.91
CA LEU A 212 -9.78 -1.02 -8.99
C LEU A 212 -10.12 -1.86 -7.75
N ALA A 213 -10.04 -1.26 -6.57
CA ALA A 213 -10.42 -1.93 -5.32
C ALA A 213 -11.92 -2.26 -5.28
N ALA A 214 -12.79 -1.31 -5.66
CA ALA A 214 -14.23 -1.51 -5.70
C ALA A 214 -14.63 -2.60 -6.72
N GLU A 215 -14.03 -2.62 -7.90
CA GLU A 215 -14.22 -3.64 -8.93
C GLU A 215 -13.79 -5.05 -8.47
N ALA A 216 -12.80 -5.14 -7.56
CA ALA A 216 -12.41 -6.39 -6.92
C ALA A 216 -13.31 -6.79 -5.74
N GLY A 217 -14.24 -5.95 -5.31
CA GLY A 217 -15.19 -6.20 -4.22
C GLY A 217 -14.84 -5.58 -2.88
N PHE A 218 -13.78 -4.79 -2.80
CA PHE A 218 -13.39 -4.07 -1.58
C PHE A 218 -14.29 -2.87 -1.28
N LYS A 219 -14.42 -2.54 0.01
CA LYS A 219 -14.98 -1.27 0.48
C LYS A 219 -13.87 -0.37 1.01
N LEU A 220 -13.83 0.89 0.60
CA LEU A 220 -12.95 1.90 1.19
C LEU A 220 -13.44 2.19 2.62
N VAL A 221 -12.55 2.02 3.62
CA VAL A 221 -12.87 2.21 5.04
C VAL A 221 -11.99 3.26 5.72
N GLY A 222 -11.05 3.84 4.99
CA GLY A 222 -10.24 4.93 5.52
C GLY A 222 -9.22 5.46 4.54
N GLU A 223 -8.86 6.73 4.72
CA GLU A 223 -7.80 7.44 4.01
C GLU A 223 -6.96 8.22 5.03
N SER A 224 -5.67 8.36 4.76
CA SER A 224 -4.76 9.10 5.64
C SER A 224 -3.74 9.90 4.84
N ASN A 225 -3.40 11.06 5.35
CA ASN A 225 -2.33 11.91 4.83
C ASN A 225 -0.98 11.67 5.52
N VAL A 226 -0.84 10.58 6.29
CA VAL A 226 0.38 10.26 7.05
C VAL A 226 1.65 10.23 6.18
N ASN A 227 1.52 9.90 4.91
CA ASN A 227 2.61 9.84 3.94
C ASN A 227 2.53 10.95 2.87
N ALA A 228 1.74 12.00 3.11
CA ALA A 228 1.63 13.12 2.19
C ALA A 228 2.89 13.99 2.20
N ASN A 229 3.27 14.49 1.03
CA ASN A 229 4.34 15.46 0.86
C ASN A 229 3.88 16.59 -0.08
N PRO A 230 3.39 17.73 0.43
CA PRO A 230 2.88 18.81 -0.39
C PRO A 230 3.94 19.53 -1.25
N LYS A 231 5.23 19.23 -1.05
CA LYS A 231 6.32 19.76 -1.88
C LYS A 231 6.43 19.01 -3.22
N ASP A 232 5.84 17.81 -3.32
CA ASP A 232 5.86 17.03 -4.56
C ASP A 232 4.68 17.42 -5.46
N THR A 233 4.98 18.10 -6.55
CA THR A 233 4.01 18.54 -7.55
C THR A 233 3.69 17.48 -8.61
N ALA A 234 4.38 16.34 -8.57
CA ALA A 234 4.21 15.19 -9.45
C ALA A 234 4.37 15.48 -10.96
N ASP A 235 5.05 16.56 -11.36
CA ASP A 235 5.27 17.00 -12.75
C ASP A 235 6.72 16.92 -13.21
N TRP A 236 7.52 16.08 -12.58
CA TRP A 236 8.97 15.96 -12.79
C TRP A 236 9.34 15.32 -14.13
N PRO A 237 10.53 15.65 -14.70
CA PRO A 237 10.96 15.18 -16.03
C PRO A 237 10.98 13.66 -16.22
N LYS A 238 11.38 12.90 -15.18
CA LYS A 238 11.38 11.44 -15.18
C LYS A 238 10.30 10.87 -14.25
N GLY A 239 9.19 11.59 -14.07
CA GLY A 239 8.15 11.20 -13.14
C GLY A 239 8.68 11.07 -11.71
N VAL A 240 8.13 10.14 -10.95
CA VAL A 240 8.50 9.90 -9.54
C VAL A 240 9.97 9.56 -9.34
N TRP A 241 10.61 8.99 -10.35
CA TRP A 241 12.04 8.59 -10.28
C TRP A 241 13.00 9.77 -10.30
N THR A 242 12.56 10.99 -10.63
CA THR A 242 13.33 12.22 -10.46
C THR A 242 13.66 12.47 -9.00
N LEU A 243 12.73 12.15 -8.09
CA LEU A 243 12.87 12.36 -6.66
C LEU A 243 13.72 11.26 -5.96
N PRO A 244 14.16 11.51 -4.69
CA PRO A 244 14.77 10.47 -3.86
C PRO A 244 13.88 9.22 -3.73
N PRO A 245 14.49 8.05 -3.65
CA PRO A 245 15.92 7.74 -3.65
C PRO A 245 16.50 7.52 -5.03
N SER A 246 15.69 7.61 -6.09
CA SER A 246 16.10 7.21 -7.44
C SER A 246 17.04 8.22 -8.10
N TYR A 247 16.73 9.53 -7.96
CA TYR A 247 17.50 10.61 -8.58
C TYR A 247 17.84 10.35 -10.05
N ALA A 248 16.81 10.02 -10.84
CA ALA A 248 17.00 9.63 -12.26
C ALA A 248 17.65 10.71 -13.12
N GLU A 249 17.60 11.98 -12.71
CA GLU A 249 18.32 13.10 -13.34
C GLU A 249 19.78 13.23 -12.84
N LYS A 250 20.24 12.30 -11.97
CA LYS A 250 21.59 12.28 -11.38
C LYS A 250 21.91 13.58 -10.63
N ASP A 251 22.84 14.38 -11.15
CA ASP A 251 23.30 15.61 -10.49
C ASP A 251 22.52 16.86 -10.96
N VAL A 252 21.66 16.74 -11.97
CA VAL A 252 20.81 17.85 -12.44
C VAL A 252 19.80 18.20 -11.35
N ASP A 253 19.81 19.44 -10.88
CA ASP A 253 18.92 19.97 -9.84
C ASP A 253 18.86 19.13 -8.56
N ARG A 254 19.87 18.35 -8.26
CA ARG A 254 19.87 17.38 -7.16
C ARG A 254 19.50 18.01 -5.82
N ALA A 255 20.06 19.17 -5.49
CA ALA A 255 19.75 19.87 -4.24
C ALA A 255 18.25 20.24 -4.14
N LYS A 256 17.62 20.61 -5.25
CA LYS A 256 16.17 20.89 -5.33
C LYS A 256 15.37 19.61 -5.03
N TYR A 257 15.69 18.50 -5.65
CA TYR A 257 14.98 17.24 -5.44
C TYR A 257 15.21 16.67 -4.04
N GLU A 258 16.39 16.86 -3.49
CA GLU A 258 16.71 16.51 -2.11
C GLU A 258 15.91 17.33 -1.08
N ALA A 259 15.70 18.63 -1.33
CA ALA A 259 14.88 19.52 -0.49
C ALA A 259 13.38 19.17 -0.55
N ILE A 260 12.89 18.58 -1.66
CA ILE A 260 11.54 18.03 -1.78
C ILE A 260 11.43 16.76 -0.95
N GLY A 261 12.41 15.87 -1.06
CA GLY A 261 12.39 14.56 -0.41
C GLY A 261 11.67 13.49 -1.23
N GLU A 262 11.21 12.40 -0.57
CA GLU A 262 10.43 11.37 -1.26
C GLU A 262 9.04 11.91 -1.68
N SER A 263 8.46 11.30 -2.70
CA SER A 263 7.18 11.71 -3.31
C SER A 263 6.02 11.84 -2.34
N ASP A 264 5.01 12.60 -2.75
CA ASP A 264 3.68 12.59 -2.14
C ASP A 264 3.02 11.23 -2.30
N ARG A 265 2.43 10.70 -1.21
CA ARG A 265 1.81 9.38 -1.21
C ARG A 265 0.46 9.40 -0.52
N MET A 266 -0.53 8.86 -1.22
CA MET A 266 -1.80 8.49 -0.61
C MET A 266 -1.63 7.25 0.27
N THR A 267 -2.44 7.14 1.30
CA THR A 267 -2.53 5.96 2.17
C THR A 267 -4.01 5.58 2.28
N LEU A 268 -4.38 4.46 1.65
CA LEU A 268 -5.76 4.03 1.48
C LEU A 268 -5.97 2.68 2.17
N LYS A 269 -7.04 2.58 2.96
CA LYS A 269 -7.43 1.38 3.69
C LYS A 269 -8.74 0.84 3.14
N PHE A 270 -8.69 -0.38 2.64
CA PHE A 270 -9.86 -1.08 2.13
C PHE A 270 -10.16 -2.31 2.98
N GLN A 271 -11.41 -2.75 2.98
CA GLN A 271 -11.84 -3.94 3.69
C GLN A 271 -12.56 -4.90 2.75
N LYS A 272 -12.23 -6.19 2.83
CA LYS A 272 -13.05 -7.25 2.27
C LYS A 272 -14.33 -7.37 3.10
N PRO A 273 -15.54 -7.27 2.54
CA PRO A 273 -16.78 -7.46 3.29
C PRO A 273 -16.82 -8.81 4.03
N ARG A 274 -17.62 -8.83 5.12
CA ARG A 274 -17.87 -10.06 5.89
C ARG A 274 -18.89 -10.95 5.22
#